data_bca90c90fdb76c1cfa53b9b81ea68641
#
_entry.id   bca90c90fdb76c1cfa53b9b81ea68641
#
_cell.length_a   1.000
_cell.length_b   1.000
_cell.length_c   1.000
_cell.angle_alpha   90.00
_cell.angle_beta   90.00
_cell.angle_gamma   90.00
#
_symmetry.space_group_name_H-M   'P 1'
#
loop_
_entity.id
_entity.type
_entity.pdbx_description
1 polymer ?
#
loop_
_entity_poly.entity_id
_entity_poly.type
_entity_poly.pdbx_seq_one_letter_code
_entity_poly.pdbx_strand_id
1 'polypeptide(L)'
;MNYSKRHGEILKLLQDEGTITIARLAERLGVSLETVRRDVKPLAKDGSVLKMHGAIGLPSVVGEAPFERRMREQADAKRAIAKLVAGTIGDGESVMLDTGTTTSFLARELLNHRRLTVVTNSSDIARTLATVNGNKVYMAGGELRSDSGAAFGVSAIEFVSRFSVNHAVITAGAIDVQHGVMDYVLEEAEFARVVLTRGTRSIVVTDHTKFGRQGLVQVCGFDAFGELATDLPPPRDIAAAVEKAGARLLVASAR
;
A
#
# COMPACT_ATOMS: atom_id res chain seq x y z
N MET A 1 -19.01 -9.92 9.17
CA MET A 1 -19.25 -9.61 10.60
C MET A 1 -20.56 -8.85 10.73
N ASN A 2 -21.46 -9.27 11.64
CA ASN A 2 -22.67 -8.48 11.94
C ASN A 2 -22.26 -7.32 12.84
N TYR A 3 -22.15 -6.12 12.29
CA TYR A 3 -21.97 -4.91 13.08
C TYR A 3 -23.29 -4.60 13.80
N SER A 4 -23.23 -4.25 15.08
CA SER A 4 -24.38 -3.72 15.79
C SER A 4 -24.80 -2.39 15.15
N LYS A 5 -26.08 -1.99 15.29
CA LYS A 5 -26.59 -0.69 14.82
C LYS A 5 -25.67 0.47 15.27
N ARG A 6 -25.16 0.39 16.50
CA ARG A 6 -24.26 1.41 17.08
C ARG A 6 -22.89 1.45 16.46
N HIS A 7 -22.33 0.32 15.99
CA HIS A 7 -21.09 0.34 15.18
C HIS A 7 -21.25 1.13 13.88
N GLY A 8 -22.42 0.98 13.21
CA GLY A 8 -22.73 1.79 12.02
C GLY A 8 -22.83 3.29 12.32
N GLU A 9 -23.42 3.66 13.45
CA GLU A 9 -23.52 5.05 13.92
C GLU A 9 -22.14 5.64 14.24
N ILE A 10 -21.26 4.87 14.88
CA ILE A 10 -19.86 5.26 15.14
C ILE A 10 -19.11 5.54 13.83
N LEU A 11 -19.20 4.63 12.86
CA LEU A 11 -18.52 4.80 11.57
C LEU A 11 -19.07 5.99 10.79
N LYS A 12 -20.39 6.24 10.83
CA LYS A 12 -21.01 7.40 10.19
C LYS A 12 -20.53 8.71 10.81
N LEU A 13 -20.51 8.83 12.14
CA LEU A 13 -19.97 10.01 12.83
C LEU A 13 -18.51 10.27 12.46
N LEU A 14 -17.73 9.22 12.29
CA LEU A 14 -16.33 9.34 11.85
C LEU A 14 -16.21 9.74 10.38
N GLN A 15 -17.13 9.34 9.51
CA GLN A 15 -17.18 9.82 8.11
C GLN A 15 -17.42 11.31 8.03
N ASP A 16 -18.29 11.83 8.91
CA ASP A 16 -18.66 13.25 8.94
C ASP A 16 -17.59 14.13 9.63
N GLU A 17 -16.95 13.65 10.71
CA GLU A 17 -16.05 14.43 11.56
C GLU A 17 -14.56 14.05 11.40
N GLY A 18 -14.25 12.98 10.68
CA GLY A 18 -12.89 12.44 10.48
C GLY A 18 -12.30 11.80 11.74
N THR A 19 -12.23 12.52 12.83
CA THR A 19 -11.77 12.08 14.15
C THR A 19 -12.71 12.53 15.25
N ILE A 20 -12.91 11.69 16.27
CA ILE A 20 -13.79 12.02 17.39
C ILE A 20 -13.22 11.47 18.71
N THR A 21 -13.29 12.23 19.81
CA THR A 21 -12.87 11.76 21.12
C THR A 21 -13.88 10.75 21.68
N ILE A 22 -13.40 9.81 22.52
CA ILE A 22 -14.26 8.83 23.20
C ILE A 22 -15.33 9.52 24.03
N ALA A 23 -15.00 10.68 24.65
CA ALA A 23 -15.95 11.45 25.43
C ALA A 23 -17.06 12.03 24.56
N ARG A 24 -16.70 12.70 23.44
CA ARG A 24 -17.69 13.26 22.52
C ARG A 24 -18.53 12.18 21.84
N LEU A 25 -17.95 11.02 21.57
CA LEU A 25 -18.69 9.89 21.01
C LEU A 25 -19.72 9.33 22.02
N ALA A 26 -19.37 9.26 23.30
CA ALA A 26 -20.27 8.86 24.36
C ALA A 26 -21.47 9.83 24.50
N GLU A 27 -21.19 11.11 24.44
CA GLU A 27 -22.22 12.17 24.46
C GLU A 27 -23.16 12.06 23.25
N ARG A 28 -22.59 11.95 22.02
CA ARG A 28 -23.35 11.84 20.77
C ARG A 28 -24.25 10.61 20.69
N LEU A 29 -23.77 9.49 21.25
CA LEU A 29 -24.50 8.22 21.25
C LEU A 29 -25.40 8.03 22.47
N GLY A 30 -25.34 8.94 23.46
CA GLY A 30 -26.13 8.84 24.70
C GLY A 30 -25.77 7.63 25.56
N VAL A 31 -24.48 7.21 25.58
CA VAL A 31 -24.02 6.04 26.31
C VAL A 31 -22.80 6.36 27.19
N SER A 32 -22.45 5.45 28.12
CA SER A 32 -21.27 5.63 28.96
C SER A 32 -19.97 5.52 28.17
N LEU A 33 -18.90 6.16 28.68
CA LEU A 33 -17.52 6.04 28.13
C LEU A 33 -17.07 4.58 28.02
N GLU A 34 -17.43 3.75 29.00
CA GLU A 34 -17.07 2.33 29.01
C GLU A 34 -17.79 1.55 27.90
N THR A 35 -19.06 1.90 27.64
CA THR A 35 -19.81 1.33 26.51
C THR A 35 -19.15 1.66 25.19
N VAL A 36 -18.74 2.93 24.98
CA VAL A 36 -18.03 3.34 23.76
C VAL A 36 -16.70 2.61 23.62
N ARG A 37 -15.91 2.50 24.71
CA ARG A 37 -14.63 1.77 24.67
C ARG A 37 -14.81 0.32 24.29
N ARG A 38 -15.87 -0.33 24.78
CA ARG A 38 -16.21 -1.72 24.45
C ARG A 38 -16.62 -1.86 22.98
N ASP A 39 -17.45 -0.94 22.47
CA ASP A 39 -17.92 -0.96 21.07
C ASP A 39 -16.82 -0.60 20.07
N VAL A 40 -15.88 0.28 20.44
CA VAL A 40 -14.72 0.64 19.63
C VAL A 40 -13.67 -0.47 19.58
N LYS A 41 -13.59 -1.34 20.59
CA LYS A 41 -12.57 -2.40 20.67
C LYS A 41 -12.61 -3.35 19.47
N PRO A 42 -13.76 -3.93 19.05
CA PRO A 42 -13.84 -4.76 17.84
C PRO A 42 -13.56 -3.96 16.57
N LEU A 43 -14.05 -2.72 16.45
CA LEU A 43 -13.80 -1.85 15.29
C LEU A 43 -12.30 -1.50 15.14
N ALA A 44 -11.60 -1.35 16.25
CA ALA A 44 -10.15 -1.15 16.23
C ALA A 44 -9.39 -2.45 15.93
N LYS A 45 -9.91 -3.59 16.40
CA LYS A 45 -9.29 -4.90 16.13
C LYS A 45 -9.39 -5.30 14.66
N ASP A 46 -10.49 -4.98 13.99
CA ASP A 46 -10.66 -5.23 12.56
C ASP A 46 -10.14 -4.08 11.68
N GLY A 47 -9.58 -3.02 12.30
CA GLY A 47 -9.01 -1.87 11.61
C GLY A 47 -10.04 -0.90 11.01
N SER A 48 -11.34 -1.02 11.36
CA SER A 48 -12.36 -0.07 10.90
C SER A 48 -12.15 1.32 11.46
N VAL A 49 -11.49 1.42 12.62
CA VAL A 49 -11.07 2.68 13.24
C VAL A 49 -9.65 2.56 13.78
N LEU A 50 -8.91 3.66 13.78
CA LEU A 50 -7.63 3.78 14.45
C LEU A 50 -7.82 4.47 15.81
N LYS A 51 -7.14 3.93 16.84
CA LYS A 51 -7.10 4.55 18.17
C LYS A 51 -5.97 5.56 18.23
N MET A 52 -6.31 6.75 18.72
CA MET A 52 -5.37 7.79 19.10
C MET A 52 -5.51 8.06 20.60
N HIS A 53 -4.66 8.92 21.15
CA HIS A 53 -4.74 9.28 22.59
C HIS A 53 -6.13 9.89 22.92
N GLY A 54 -7.02 9.10 23.55
CA GLY A 54 -8.36 9.54 23.95
C GLY A 54 -9.36 9.74 22.80
N ALA A 55 -9.01 9.42 21.55
CA ALA A 55 -9.85 9.60 20.38
C ALA A 55 -9.80 8.37 19.45
N ILE A 56 -10.68 8.38 18.45
CA ILE A 56 -10.66 7.44 17.32
C ILE A 56 -10.81 8.21 16.01
N GLY A 57 -10.29 7.65 14.92
CA GLY A 57 -10.43 8.21 13.57
C GLY A 57 -10.59 7.11 12.53
N LEU A 58 -11.04 7.50 11.34
CA LEU A 58 -11.01 6.59 10.20
C LEU A 58 -9.55 6.41 9.75
N PRO A 59 -9.17 5.22 9.30
CA PRO A 59 -7.86 4.99 8.70
C PRO A 59 -7.53 5.99 7.58
N SER A 60 -8.51 6.33 6.75
CA SER A 60 -8.37 7.30 5.65
C SER A 60 -8.04 8.74 6.09
N VAL A 61 -8.25 9.07 7.36
CA VAL A 61 -7.99 10.42 7.94
C VAL A 61 -6.70 10.42 8.76
N VAL A 62 -6.32 9.27 9.33
CA VAL A 62 -5.20 9.14 10.28
C VAL A 62 -4.01 8.41 9.66
N GLY A 63 -4.22 7.74 8.51
CA GLY A 63 -3.23 6.91 7.84
C GLY A 63 -3.89 5.76 7.08
N GLU A 64 -3.12 4.75 6.73
CA GLU A 64 -3.66 3.54 6.13
C GLU A 64 -4.23 2.55 7.16
N ALA A 65 -5.20 1.75 6.72
CA ALA A 65 -5.69 0.61 7.48
C ALA A 65 -4.56 -0.42 7.71
N PRO A 66 -4.63 -1.25 8.77
CA PRO A 66 -3.66 -2.33 8.99
C PRO A 66 -3.48 -3.21 7.75
N PHE A 67 -2.25 -3.72 7.54
CA PHE A 67 -1.87 -4.50 6.36
C PHE A 67 -2.83 -5.67 6.08
N GLU A 68 -3.19 -6.45 7.08
CA GLU A 68 -4.12 -7.57 6.98
C GLU A 68 -5.51 -7.16 6.45
N ARG A 69 -6.00 -5.98 6.87
CA ARG A 69 -7.26 -5.45 6.37
C ARG A 69 -7.11 -4.98 4.93
N ARG A 70 -6.05 -4.25 4.60
CA ARG A 70 -5.75 -3.80 3.24
C ARG A 70 -5.60 -4.98 2.27
N MET A 71 -5.12 -6.15 2.71
CA MET A 71 -5.10 -7.37 1.90
C MET A 71 -6.48 -7.84 1.45
N ARG A 72 -7.54 -7.52 2.19
CA ARG A 72 -8.93 -7.88 1.86
C ARG A 72 -9.66 -6.78 1.08
N GLU A 73 -9.27 -5.53 1.30
CA GLU A 73 -9.84 -4.38 0.60
C GLU A 73 -9.34 -4.32 -0.83
N GLN A 74 -10.24 -4.10 -1.79
CA GLN A 74 -9.94 -4.01 -3.23
C GLN A 74 -9.12 -5.20 -3.75
N ALA A 75 -9.38 -6.41 -3.23
CA ALA A 75 -8.59 -7.60 -3.56
C ALA A 75 -8.64 -7.93 -5.08
N ASP A 76 -9.79 -7.74 -5.73
CA ASP A 76 -9.95 -8.00 -7.15
C ASP A 76 -9.21 -6.96 -8.00
N ALA A 77 -9.26 -5.68 -7.62
CA ALA A 77 -8.48 -4.61 -8.23
C ALA A 77 -6.97 -4.91 -8.16
N LYS A 78 -6.46 -5.25 -6.97
CA LYS A 78 -5.05 -5.60 -6.77
C LYS A 78 -4.63 -6.84 -7.57
N ARG A 79 -5.50 -7.83 -7.68
CA ARG A 79 -5.24 -9.03 -8.50
C ARG A 79 -5.17 -8.68 -9.99
N ALA A 80 -6.05 -7.80 -10.48
CA ALA A 80 -6.03 -7.34 -11.86
C ALA A 80 -4.74 -6.57 -12.18
N ILE A 81 -4.31 -5.65 -11.29
CA ILE A 81 -3.05 -4.91 -11.41
C ILE A 81 -1.86 -5.88 -11.39
N ALA A 82 -1.84 -6.80 -10.43
CA ALA A 82 -0.77 -7.78 -10.28
C ALA A 82 -0.60 -8.64 -11.55
N LYS A 83 -1.70 -9.13 -12.12
CA LYS A 83 -1.70 -9.89 -13.37
C LYS A 83 -1.20 -9.08 -14.55
N LEU A 84 -1.62 -7.81 -14.66
CA LEU A 84 -1.15 -6.88 -15.69
C LEU A 84 0.37 -6.70 -15.62
N VAL A 85 0.91 -6.39 -14.44
CA VAL A 85 2.34 -6.15 -14.25
C VAL A 85 3.15 -7.43 -14.38
N ALA A 86 2.70 -8.56 -13.81
CA ALA A 86 3.36 -9.85 -13.96
C ALA A 86 3.51 -10.25 -15.44
N GLY A 87 2.50 -9.98 -16.27
CA GLY A 87 2.55 -10.24 -17.71
C GLY A 87 3.63 -9.44 -18.47
N THR A 88 4.25 -8.46 -17.84
CA THR A 88 5.36 -7.67 -18.42
C THR A 88 6.75 -8.13 -17.95
N ILE A 89 6.82 -9.09 -17.04
CA ILE A 89 8.05 -9.63 -16.45
C ILE A 89 8.34 -10.99 -17.10
N GLY A 90 9.56 -11.20 -17.53
CA GLY A 90 9.99 -12.46 -18.15
C GLY A 90 10.64 -13.43 -17.15
N ASP A 91 10.67 -14.70 -17.52
CA ASP A 91 11.44 -15.72 -16.80
C ASP A 91 12.95 -15.34 -16.77
N GLY A 92 13.58 -15.52 -15.62
CA GLY A 92 15.00 -15.21 -15.43
C GLY A 92 15.30 -13.73 -15.16
N GLU A 93 14.31 -12.83 -15.23
CA GLU A 93 14.51 -11.41 -14.93
C GLU A 93 14.65 -11.12 -13.44
N SER A 94 15.13 -9.92 -13.15
CA SER A 94 15.30 -9.43 -11.78
C SER A 94 14.23 -8.39 -11.44
N VAL A 95 13.64 -8.53 -10.25
CA VAL A 95 12.58 -7.65 -9.76
C VAL A 95 12.88 -7.17 -8.34
N MET A 96 12.67 -5.89 -8.07
CA MET A 96 12.69 -5.34 -6.72
C MET A 96 11.28 -4.91 -6.35
N LEU A 97 10.78 -5.47 -5.26
CA LEU A 97 9.42 -5.23 -4.78
C LEU A 97 9.48 -4.62 -3.39
N ASP A 98 8.88 -3.45 -3.22
CA ASP A 98 8.66 -2.90 -1.87
C ASP A 98 7.59 -3.70 -1.12
N THR A 99 7.42 -3.40 0.16
CA THR A 99 6.32 -3.95 0.93
C THR A 99 5.03 -3.22 0.61
N GLY A 100 3.98 -3.98 0.36
CA GLY A 100 2.65 -3.46 0.16
C GLY A 100 1.66 -4.54 -0.22
N THR A 101 0.38 -4.26 -0.07
CA THR A 101 -0.63 -5.28 -0.39
C THR A 101 -0.72 -5.57 -1.89
N THR A 102 -0.55 -4.56 -2.74
CA THR A 102 -0.57 -4.75 -4.20
C THR A 102 0.67 -5.50 -4.67
N THR A 103 1.86 -5.21 -4.13
CA THR A 103 3.09 -5.97 -4.42
C THR A 103 3.05 -7.39 -3.85
N SER A 104 2.35 -7.63 -2.74
CA SER A 104 2.07 -8.99 -2.26
C SER A 104 1.16 -9.78 -3.23
N PHE A 105 0.17 -9.14 -3.87
CA PHE A 105 -0.60 -9.76 -4.94
C PHE A 105 0.28 -10.02 -6.17
N LEU A 106 1.17 -9.10 -6.54
CA LEU A 106 2.13 -9.30 -7.64
C LEU A 106 3.05 -10.50 -7.35
N ALA A 107 3.57 -10.63 -6.13
CA ALA A 107 4.38 -11.79 -5.76
C ALA A 107 3.63 -13.13 -5.97
N ARG A 108 2.32 -13.17 -5.72
CA ARG A 108 1.50 -14.37 -5.96
C ARG A 108 1.31 -14.66 -7.46
N GLU A 109 1.17 -13.64 -8.30
CA GLU A 109 1.13 -13.83 -9.76
C GLU A 109 2.49 -14.29 -10.31
N LEU A 110 3.60 -13.82 -9.73
CA LEU A 110 4.96 -14.23 -10.08
C LEU A 110 5.30 -15.69 -9.72
N LEU A 111 4.44 -16.40 -9.00
CA LEU A 111 4.53 -17.85 -8.84
C LEU A 111 4.41 -18.62 -10.18
N ASN A 112 3.90 -17.99 -11.22
CA ASN A 112 3.84 -18.55 -12.57
C ASN A 112 5.15 -18.34 -13.36
N HIS A 113 6.13 -17.62 -12.82
CA HIS A 113 7.45 -17.35 -13.43
C HIS A 113 8.53 -18.24 -12.85
N ARG A 114 9.68 -18.34 -13.56
CA ARG A 114 10.79 -19.19 -13.17
C ARG A 114 12.10 -18.43 -13.15
N ARG A 115 12.99 -18.84 -12.24
CA ARG A 115 14.37 -18.33 -12.14
C ARG A 115 14.47 -16.82 -11.96
N LEU A 116 13.46 -16.21 -11.33
CA LEU A 116 13.52 -14.80 -10.99
C LEU A 116 14.61 -14.51 -9.96
N THR A 117 15.22 -13.33 -10.07
CA THR A 117 16.01 -12.75 -8.98
C THR A 117 15.16 -11.68 -8.30
N VAL A 118 14.75 -11.91 -7.06
CA VAL A 118 13.85 -11.04 -6.32
C VAL A 118 14.61 -10.32 -5.20
N VAL A 119 14.44 -9.01 -5.10
CA VAL A 119 14.94 -8.19 -3.99
C VAL A 119 13.74 -7.54 -3.30
N THR A 120 13.62 -7.65 -1.99
CA THR A 120 12.48 -7.10 -1.25
C THR A 120 12.82 -6.80 0.21
N ASN A 121 12.06 -5.93 0.86
CA ASN A 121 12.08 -5.74 2.32
C ASN A 121 10.91 -6.46 3.02
N SER A 122 10.03 -7.11 2.26
CA SER A 122 8.81 -7.76 2.75
C SER A 122 9.04 -9.24 3.05
N SER A 123 8.79 -9.67 4.28
CA SER A 123 8.84 -11.09 4.65
C SER A 123 7.74 -11.91 3.96
N ASP A 124 6.57 -11.33 3.67
CA ASP A 124 5.48 -12.00 2.93
C ASP A 124 5.89 -12.30 1.48
N ILE A 125 6.48 -11.32 0.78
CA ILE A 125 6.99 -11.48 -0.59
C ILE A 125 8.14 -12.47 -0.62
N ALA A 126 9.11 -12.32 0.30
CA ALA A 126 10.26 -13.23 0.39
C ALA A 126 9.81 -14.67 0.61
N ARG A 127 8.92 -14.92 1.57
CA ARG A 127 8.38 -16.25 1.85
C ARG A 127 7.60 -16.82 0.66
N THR A 128 6.86 -15.99 -0.06
CA THR A 128 6.07 -16.42 -1.22
C THR A 128 6.95 -16.93 -2.35
N LEU A 129 8.10 -16.30 -2.60
CA LEU A 129 8.91 -16.56 -3.80
C LEU A 129 10.19 -17.36 -3.56
N ALA A 130 10.67 -17.50 -2.29
CA ALA A 130 12.00 -18.01 -2.00
C ALA A 130 12.20 -19.51 -2.32
N THR A 131 11.17 -20.32 -2.22
CA THR A 131 11.29 -21.79 -2.30
C THR A 131 10.66 -22.39 -3.55
N VAL A 132 10.37 -21.58 -4.55
CA VAL A 132 9.64 -22.00 -5.74
C VAL A 132 10.38 -21.66 -7.02
N ASN A 133 10.18 -22.46 -8.06
CA ASN A 133 10.53 -22.21 -9.46
C ASN A 133 12.01 -21.84 -9.71
N GLY A 134 12.94 -22.19 -8.78
CA GLY A 134 14.36 -21.87 -8.91
C GLY A 134 14.70 -20.39 -8.75
N ASN A 135 13.83 -19.64 -8.08
CA ASN A 135 14.05 -18.23 -7.80
C ASN A 135 15.20 -18.02 -6.81
N LYS A 136 15.88 -16.86 -6.94
CA LYS A 136 16.82 -16.34 -5.95
C LYS A 136 16.18 -15.14 -5.27
N VAL A 137 16.02 -15.20 -3.94
CA VAL A 137 15.38 -14.12 -3.19
C VAL A 137 16.37 -13.51 -2.21
N TYR A 138 16.54 -12.21 -2.30
CA TYR A 138 17.33 -11.39 -1.39
C TYR A 138 16.38 -10.52 -0.57
N MET A 139 16.40 -10.70 0.73
CA MET A 139 15.55 -9.94 1.64
C MET A 139 16.38 -8.93 2.43
N ALA A 140 16.03 -7.67 2.39
CA ALA A 140 16.57 -6.66 3.28
C ALA A 140 16.20 -6.98 4.72
N GLY A 141 17.22 -7.04 5.58
CA GLY A 141 17.07 -7.35 7.00
C GLY A 141 16.95 -6.11 7.86
N GLY A 142 16.61 -6.35 9.11
CA GLY A 142 16.42 -5.32 10.14
C GLY A 142 15.32 -5.72 11.11
N GLU A 143 14.86 -4.77 11.94
CA GLU A 143 13.67 -4.95 12.75
C GLU A 143 12.44 -5.03 11.83
N LEU A 144 11.62 -6.05 12.03
CA LEU A 144 10.41 -6.23 11.25
C LEU A 144 9.26 -5.46 11.90
N ARG A 145 8.58 -4.63 11.13
CA ARG A 145 7.37 -3.96 11.57
C ARG A 145 6.27 -4.98 11.85
N SER A 146 5.62 -4.85 12.99
CA SER A 146 4.67 -5.87 13.50
C SER A 146 3.38 -6.01 12.69
N ASP A 147 3.02 -5.00 11.90
CA ASP A 147 1.81 -5.01 11.07
C ASP A 147 2.02 -5.63 9.69
N SER A 148 3.13 -5.33 9.03
CA SER A 148 3.42 -5.70 7.65
C SER A 148 4.51 -6.78 7.52
N GLY A 149 5.28 -7.02 8.58
CA GLY A 149 6.43 -7.93 8.54
C GLY A 149 7.55 -7.45 7.62
N ALA A 150 7.66 -6.14 7.41
CA ALA A 150 8.67 -5.55 6.54
C ALA A 150 9.79 -4.87 7.34
N ALA A 151 11.00 -4.87 6.79
CA ALA A 151 12.16 -4.16 7.32
C ALA A 151 12.30 -2.79 6.68
N PHE A 152 12.60 -1.77 7.49
CA PHE A 152 12.84 -0.40 7.06
C PHE A 152 14.10 0.19 7.70
N GLY A 153 14.39 1.45 7.39
CA GLY A 153 15.51 2.19 7.93
C GLY A 153 16.80 2.01 7.14
N VAL A 154 17.89 2.56 7.68
CA VAL A 154 19.18 2.69 6.98
C VAL A 154 19.71 1.36 6.47
N SER A 155 19.68 0.30 7.30
CA SER A 155 20.19 -1.03 6.91
C SER A 155 19.44 -1.63 5.72
N ALA A 156 18.11 -1.46 5.67
CA ALA A 156 17.29 -1.94 4.57
C ALA A 156 17.57 -1.15 3.29
N ILE A 157 17.69 0.18 3.39
CA ILE A 157 18.02 1.08 2.29
C ILE A 157 19.41 0.76 1.73
N GLU A 158 20.44 0.65 2.57
CA GLU A 158 21.79 0.30 2.16
C GLU A 158 21.85 -1.06 1.47
N PHE A 159 21.08 -2.02 1.97
CA PHE A 159 21.03 -3.35 1.37
C PHE A 159 20.48 -3.30 -0.05
N VAL A 160 19.30 -2.71 -0.27
CA VAL A 160 18.66 -2.67 -1.61
C VAL A 160 19.43 -1.78 -2.59
N SER A 161 20.15 -0.78 -2.09
CA SER A 161 20.98 0.13 -2.91
C SER A 161 22.13 -0.57 -3.63
N ARG A 162 22.51 -1.79 -3.20
CA ARG A 162 23.56 -2.59 -3.85
C ARG A 162 23.09 -3.33 -5.10
N PHE A 163 21.78 -3.33 -5.36
CA PHE A 163 21.20 -4.06 -6.49
C PHE A 163 20.79 -3.10 -7.61
N SER A 164 20.87 -3.59 -8.83
CA SER A 164 20.25 -3.01 -10.02
C SER A 164 19.44 -4.12 -10.70
N VAL A 165 18.18 -3.85 -10.97
CA VAL A 165 17.21 -4.84 -11.44
C VAL A 165 16.52 -4.43 -12.73
N ASN A 166 15.89 -5.38 -13.43
CA ASN A 166 15.08 -5.08 -14.61
C ASN A 166 13.83 -4.27 -14.22
N HIS A 167 13.14 -4.68 -13.16
CA HIS A 167 11.89 -4.06 -12.74
C HIS A 167 11.94 -3.66 -11.26
N ALA A 168 11.72 -2.38 -10.97
CA ALA A 168 11.49 -1.86 -9.62
C ALA A 168 10.02 -1.50 -9.48
N VAL A 169 9.33 -2.11 -8.52
CA VAL A 169 7.89 -1.93 -8.34
C VAL A 169 7.61 -1.48 -6.91
N ILE A 170 6.91 -0.36 -6.77
CA ILE A 170 6.46 0.16 -5.48
C ILE A 170 4.94 0.28 -5.43
N THR A 171 4.39 0.28 -4.23
CA THR A 171 2.99 0.69 -3.99
C THR A 171 2.89 2.18 -3.68
N ALA A 172 1.67 2.71 -3.73
CA ALA A 172 1.38 4.07 -3.28
C ALA A 172 0.33 4.05 -2.17
N GLY A 173 0.54 4.79 -1.10
CA GLY A 173 -0.46 5.05 -0.07
C GLY A 173 -1.55 6.01 -0.56
N ALA A 174 -1.15 7.00 -1.37
CA ALA A 174 -2.02 7.99 -1.99
C ALA A 174 -1.39 8.52 -3.28
N ILE A 175 -2.22 9.05 -4.19
CA ILE A 175 -1.76 9.80 -5.37
C ILE A 175 -2.55 11.11 -5.44
N ASP A 176 -1.82 12.21 -5.37
CA ASP A 176 -2.34 13.57 -5.44
C ASP A 176 -1.79 14.30 -6.68
N VAL A 177 -2.62 15.11 -7.34
CA VAL A 177 -2.23 15.77 -8.60
C VAL A 177 -1.08 16.78 -8.41
N GLN A 178 -0.96 17.39 -7.24
CA GLN A 178 0.07 18.40 -6.94
C GLN A 178 1.34 17.78 -6.39
N HIS A 179 1.21 16.71 -5.59
CA HIS A 179 2.32 16.12 -4.85
C HIS A 179 2.82 14.78 -5.44
N GLY A 180 2.09 14.23 -6.44
CA GLY A 180 2.46 12.95 -7.05
C GLY A 180 2.15 11.75 -6.16
N VAL A 181 3.11 10.84 -6.07
CA VAL A 181 3.02 9.62 -5.26
C VAL A 181 3.35 9.94 -3.81
N MET A 182 2.47 9.54 -2.90
CA MET A 182 2.58 9.85 -1.48
C MET A 182 2.40 8.62 -0.61
N ASP A 183 2.90 8.71 0.61
CA ASP A 183 2.75 7.72 1.67
C ASP A 183 2.34 8.39 2.99
N TYR A 184 1.94 7.59 3.98
CA TYR A 184 1.58 8.06 5.32
C TYR A 184 2.74 7.93 6.31
N VAL A 185 3.78 7.17 5.95
CA VAL A 185 4.91 6.83 6.82
C VAL A 185 6.22 7.21 6.16
N LEU A 186 7.06 7.95 6.88
CA LEU A 186 8.33 8.47 6.37
C LEU A 186 9.27 7.36 5.88
N GLU A 187 9.45 6.31 6.68
CA GLU A 187 10.35 5.21 6.38
C GLU A 187 9.89 4.39 5.16
N GLU A 188 8.58 4.29 4.92
CA GLU A 188 8.02 3.65 3.73
C GLU A 188 8.31 4.50 2.49
N ALA A 189 8.07 5.82 2.59
CA ALA A 189 8.37 6.75 1.51
C ALA A 189 9.87 6.80 1.14
N GLU A 190 10.76 6.80 2.15
CA GLU A 190 12.21 6.78 1.93
C GLU A 190 12.67 5.50 1.24
N PHE A 191 12.17 4.36 1.69
CA PHE A 191 12.49 3.07 1.08
C PHE A 191 11.99 3.00 -0.38
N ALA A 192 10.74 3.38 -0.63
CA ALA A 192 10.13 3.38 -1.96
C ALA A 192 10.89 4.28 -2.95
N ARG A 193 11.36 5.46 -2.53
CA ARG A 193 12.22 6.34 -3.36
C ARG A 193 13.47 5.62 -3.83
N VAL A 194 14.14 4.91 -2.92
CA VAL A 194 15.37 4.18 -3.29
C VAL A 194 15.04 3.05 -4.24
N VAL A 195 14.00 2.27 -3.99
CA VAL A 195 13.56 1.18 -4.87
C VAL A 195 13.36 1.68 -6.31
N LEU A 196 12.64 2.79 -6.51
CA LEU A 196 12.38 3.34 -7.85
C LEU A 196 13.66 3.63 -8.64
N THR A 197 14.74 4.02 -7.97
CA THR A 197 16.03 4.31 -8.64
C THR A 197 16.83 3.06 -8.99
N ARG A 198 16.40 1.87 -8.61
CA ARG A 198 17.16 0.63 -8.80
C ARG A 198 16.73 -0.19 -10.01
N GLY A 199 15.61 0.14 -10.65
CA GLY A 199 15.09 -0.58 -11.82
C GLY A 199 15.41 0.08 -13.14
N THR A 200 15.69 -0.71 -14.17
CA THR A 200 15.67 -0.21 -15.57
C THR A 200 14.25 0.24 -15.94
N ARG A 201 13.23 -0.46 -15.44
CA ARG A 201 11.83 -0.05 -15.47
C ARG A 201 11.35 0.20 -14.05
N SER A 202 10.80 1.37 -13.80
CA SER A 202 10.23 1.77 -12.52
C SER A 202 8.71 1.86 -12.63
N ILE A 203 8.01 1.11 -11.78
CA ILE A 203 6.56 0.92 -11.86
C ILE A 203 5.94 1.27 -10.52
N VAL A 204 4.97 2.17 -10.52
CA VAL A 204 4.08 2.43 -9.38
C VAL A 204 2.80 1.63 -9.58
N VAL A 205 2.43 0.81 -8.61
CA VAL A 205 1.19 0.03 -8.63
C VAL A 205 0.21 0.53 -7.59
N THR A 206 -1.03 0.83 -8.00
CA THR A 206 -2.05 1.38 -7.11
C THR A 206 -3.47 1.06 -7.58
N ASP A 207 -4.39 0.81 -6.66
CA ASP A 207 -5.81 0.70 -7.00
C ASP A 207 -6.47 2.10 -7.07
N HIS A 208 -7.61 2.16 -7.79
CA HIS A 208 -8.35 3.40 -8.07
C HIS A 208 -8.72 4.19 -6.82
N THR A 209 -8.83 3.56 -5.65
CA THR A 209 -9.23 4.24 -4.41
C THR A 209 -8.14 5.14 -3.83
N LYS A 210 -6.93 5.08 -4.36
CA LYS A 210 -5.79 5.88 -3.89
C LYS A 210 -5.67 7.23 -4.62
N PHE A 211 -6.36 7.39 -5.74
CA PHE A 211 -6.36 8.65 -6.48
C PHE A 211 -7.17 9.75 -5.77
N GLY A 212 -6.66 10.98 -5.82
CA GLY A 212 -7.25 12.14 -5.17
C GLY A 212 -7.13 12.11 -3.64
N ARG A 213 -6.31 11.21 -3.09
CA ARG A 213 -5.96 11.20 -1.67
C ARG A 213 -4.63 11.89 -1.45
N GLN A 214 -4.48 12.49 -0.28
CA GLN A 214 -3.25 13.10 0.17
C GLN A 214 -2.63 12.26 1.28
N GLY A 215 -1.37 11.89 1.11
CA GLY A 215 -0.54 11.27 2.16
C GLY A 215 0.18 12.33 2.99
N LEU A 216 0.93 11.89 3.98
CA LEU A 216 1.73 12.78 4.83
C LEU A 216 3.08 13.12 4.18
N VAL A 217 3.67 12.15 3.47
CA VAL A 217 5.02 12.24 2.92
C VAL A 217 4.99 12.02 1.43
N GLN A 218 5.59 12.91 0.67
CA GLN A 218 5.79 12.71 -0.76
C GLN A 218 6.84 11.62 -0.98
N VAL A 219 6.50 10.60 -1.77
CA VAL A 219 7.45 9.62 -2.27
C VAL A 219 8.21 10.21 -3.46
N CYS A 220 7.49 10.64 -4.50
CA CYS A 220 8.10 11.21 -5.71
C CYS A 220 7.08 11.98 -6.57
N GLY A 221 7.56 12.78 -7.49
CA GLY A 221 6.76 13.35 -8.58
C GLY A 221 6.45 12.33 -9.67
N PHE A 222 5.60 12.72 -10.63
CA PHE A 222 5.22 11.85 -11.75
C PHE A 222 6.36 11.59 -12.73
N ASP A 223 7.41 12.39 -12.70
CA ASP A 223 8.63 12.31 -13.52
C ASP A 223 9.69 11.32 -13.01
N ALA A 224 9.49 10.79 -11.80
CA ALA A 224 10.45 9.90 -11.13
C ALA A 224 10.23 8.41 -11.44
N PHE A 225 9.21 8.05 -12.19
CA PHE A 225 8.93 6.65 -12.57
C PHE A 225 8.50 6.54 -14.04
N GLY A 226 8.66 5.36 -14.62
CA GLY A 226 8.32 5.11 -16.02
C GLY A 226 6.88 4.69 -16.25
N GLU A 227 6.24 4.06 -15.27
CA GLU A 227 4.91 3.45 -15.45
C GLU A 227 4.03 3.57 -14.19
N LEU A 228 2.74 3.87 -14.40
CA LEU A 228 1.70 3.79 -13.39
C LEU A 228 0.72 2.69 -13.77
N ALA A 229 0.63 1.62 -12.97
CA ALA A 229 -0.29 0.52 -13.20
C ALA A 229 -1.47 0.57 -12.21
N THR A 230 -2.68 0.51 -12.74
CA THR A 230 -3.92 0.62 -11.97
C THR A 230 -5.04 -0.27 -12.54
N ASP A 231 -6.07 -0.52 -11.73
CA ASP A 231 -7.24 -1.31 -12.14
C ASP A 231 -8.24 -0.52 -12.99
N LEU A 232 -8.45 0.77 -12.68
CA LEU A 232 -9.33 1.68 -13.41
C LEU A 232 -8.57 2.93 -13.87
N PRO A 233 -9.01 3.59 -14.95
CA PRO A 233 -8.42 4.86 -15.37
C PRO A 233 -8.42 5.88 -14.23
N PRO A 234 -7.29 6.58 -13.99
CA PRO A 234 -7.24 7.63 -12.98
C PRO A 234 -8.10 8.84 -13.38
N PRO A 235 -8.42 9.76 -12.44
CA PRO A 235 -9.02 11.05 -12.74
C PRO A 235 -8.25 11.79 -13.85
N ARG A 236 -8.95 12.59 -14.65
CA ARG A 236 -8.38 13.25 -15.84
C ARG A 236 -7.16 14.11 -15.56
N ASP A 237 -7.15 14.82 -14.44
CA ASP A 237 -6.04 15.68 -14.01
C ASP A 237 -4.79 14.84 -13.67
N ILE A 238 -4.94 13.71 -12.98
CA ILE A 238 -3.84 12.78 -12.69
C ILE A 238 -3.34 12.12 -13.97
N ALA A 239 -4.26 11.66 -14.85
CA ALA A 239 -3.87 11.07 -16.14
C ALA A 239 -3.03 12.05 -16.97
N ALA A 240 -3.47 13.31 -17.05
CA ALA A 240 -2.75 14.37 -17.77
C ALA A 240 -1.38 14.68 -17.12
N ALA A 241 -1.27 14.63 -15.78
CA ALA A 241 0.00 14.83 -15.09
C ALA A 241 0.99 13.69 -15.35
N VAL A 242 0.52 12.43 -15.36
CA VAL A 242 1.33 11.25 -15.70
C VAL A 242 1.85 11.34 -17.15
N GLU A 243 0.97 11.66 -18.10
CA GLU A 243 1.32 11.81 -19.51
C GLU A 243 2.32 12.95 -19.75
N LYS A 244 2.07 14.11 -19.13
CA LYS A 244 2.97 15.28 -19.21
C LYS A 244 4.36 14.98 -18.67
N ALA A 245 4.47 14.14 -17.68
CA ALA A 245 5.74 13.70 -17.10
C ALA A 245 6.46 12.63 -17.95
N GLY A 246 5.83 12.13 -19.03
CA GLY A 246 6.39 11.10 -19.92
C GLY A 246 6.22 9.67 -19.37
N ALA A 247 5.52 9.48 -18.26
CA ALA A 247 5.23 8.16 -17.73
C ALA A 247 4.07 7.49 -18.49
N ARG A 248 4.10 6.16 -18.59
CA ARG A 248 3.04 5.36 -19.24
C ARG A 248 1.98 4.95 -18.25
N LEU A 249 0.73 5.08 -18.64
CA LEU A 249 -0.40 4.57 -17.88
C LEU A 249 -0.75 3.15 -18.35
N LEU A 250 -0.72 2.19 -17.43
CA LEU A 250 -1.15 0.82 -17.63
C LEU A 250 -2.45 0.59 -16.87
N VAL A 251 -3.54 0.33 -17.57
CA VAL A 251 -4.86 0.07 -16.96
C VAL A 251 -5.23 -1.39 -17.18
N ALA A 252 -5.55 -2.10 -16.10
CA ALA A 252 -5.99 -3.47 -16.21
C ALA A 252 -7.35 -3.51 -16.94
N SER A 253 -7.43 -4.30 -18.00
CA SER A 253 -8.70 -4.46 -18.71
C SER A 253 -9.74 -5.13 -17.79
N ALA A 254 -10.88 -4.50 -17.62
CA ALA A 254 -12.02 -5.17 -17.02
C ALA A 254 -12.37 -6.41 -17.88
N ARG A 255 -12.37 -7.59 -17.27
CA ARG A 255 -12.94 -8.78 -17.86
C ARG A 255 -14.40 -8.94 -17.48
#